data_b1651cab18e8c02e72602e4e7beb5ed3
#
_entry.id   b1651cab18e8c02e72602e4e7beb5ed3
#
_cell.length_a   1.000
_cell.length_b   1.000
_cell.length_c   1.000
_cell.angle_alpha   90.00
_cell.angle_beta   90.00
_cell.angle_gamma   90.00
#
_symmetry.space_group_name_H-M   'P 1'
#
loop_
_entity.id
_entity.type
_entity.pdbx_description
1 polymer ?
#
loop_
_entity_poly.entity_id
_entity_poly.type
_entity_poly.pdbx_seq_one_letter_code
_entity_poly.pdbx_strand_id
1 'polypeptide(L)'
;RRQRQMCIRDSHDTDCVKPGQPIPGMYVSAFMDGNEEIESLQERITGRFSAEDIKDKDGNVIVKANHMITPKRAEKIMKYGVDENGNSPLKKVKVRTILTCKSHIGICAKCYGANMATGEPVQVGEAVGIIAAQSIGEPGTQLTMRTFHSGGVAGGDITQGLPRVEELFEARKPKGLAIITEIPGVAQIKDTKKKREIVVTNPDDGVSKTYLIPYGSRIKIADGTVLEAGDELTEGSVNPHDILKIKGVRAVQDYMLREVQRVYRLQGVEINDKHIEVIVRQMLKKIRIEENGDTEFLPGDMVDFLEYDETNKALIAEGKEPAEGKQVLLGITKASLASDSFLSAASFQETTKVLTDAAIKGKVDHLVGLKENVIIGKPIPAGTGMKCYSNIHLNTDSMIEEEEDEDLILTEDLEDDAPAAPMAEAPVEEPSAEEEKPMLDFDFEEMIPSKDDTEE
;
A
#
# COMPACT_ATOMS: atom_id res chain seq x y z
N ARG A 1 -1.81 -8.47 -9.27
CA ARG A 1 -3.11 -8.00 -9.81
C ARG A 1 -4.02 -7.44 -8.73
N ARG A 2 -4.19 -8.13 -7.59
CA ARG A 2 -5.04 -7.65 -6.46
C ARG A 2 -4.56 -6.31 -5.90
N GLN A 3 -3.27 -6.13 -5.76
CA GLN A 3 -2.66 -4.86 -5.30
C GLN A 3 -2.94 -3.70 -6.26
N ARG A 4 -2.93 -3.94 -7.58
CA ARG A 4 -3.29 -2.92 -8.58
C ARG A 4 -4.77 -2.56 -8.57
N GLN A 5 -5.63 -3.46 -8.10
CA GLN A 5 -7.07 -3.22 -7.99
C GLN A 5 -7.44 -2.40 -6.76
N MET A 6 -6.59 -2.40 -5.75
CA MET A 6 -6.76 -1.51 -4.60
C MET A 6 -6.71 -0.08 -5.10
N CYS A 7 -7.71 0.74 -4.77
CA CYS A 7 -7.77 2.15 -5.14
C CYS A 7 -6.66 2.92 -4.42
N ILE A 8 -5.46 2.82 -4.95
CA ILE A 8 -4.27 3.48 -4.46
C ILE A 8 -4.22 4.81 -5.18
N ARG A 9 -4.37 5.88 -4.43
CA ARG A 9 -4.49 7.23 -4.95
C ARG A 9 -3.13 7.85 -5.16
N ASP A 10 -3.08 8.78 -6.08
CA ASP A 10 -1.89 9.49 -6.52
C ASP A 10 -1.43 10.51 -5.50
N SER A 11 -0.25 11.06 -5.71
CA SER A 11 0.19 12.26 -5.01
C SER A 11 -0.71 13.43 -5.41
N HIS A 12 -1.52 13.95 -4.49
CA HIS A 12 -2.49 15.02 -4.79
C HIS A 12 -2.09 16.36 -4.22
N ASP A 13 -1.49 16.38 -3.03
CA ASP A 13 -1.11 17.61 -2.33
C ASP A 13 0.42 17.70 -2.20
N THR A 14 0.93 18.91 -2.17
CA THR A 14 2.34 19.15 -1.86
C THR A 14 2.63 18.92 -0.39
N ASP A 15 1.74 19.34 0.52
CA ASP A 15 1.86 19.14 1.96
C ASP A 15 0.50 18.97 2.62
N CYS A 16 0.34 17.91 3.43
CA CYS A 16 -0.87 17.66 4.20
C CYS A 16 -0.96 18.47 5.51
N VAL A 17 0.07 19.26 5.82
CA VAL A 17 0.16 20.07 7.04
C VAL A 17 -0.07 21.53 6.71
N LYS A 18 -1.06 22.13 7.36
CA LYS A 18 -1.28 23.58 7.27
C LYS A 18 -0.23 24.34 8.10
N PRO A 19 0.14 25.56 7.70
CA PRO A 19 1.08 26.37 8.48
C PRO A 19 0.64 26.49 9.95
N GLY A 20 1.57 26.25 10.88
CA GLY A 20 1.32 26.31 12.33
C GLY A 20 0.81 25.01 12.97
N GLN A 21 0.54 23.97 12.22
CA GLN A 21 0.19 22.66 12.78
C GLN A 21 1.44 21.80 13.02
N PRO A 22 1.41 20.88 14.02
CA PRO A 22 2.51 19.96 14.26
C PRO A 22 2.70 19.01 13.07
N ILE A 23 3.97 18.82 12.69
CA ILE A 23 4.33 17.95 11.56
C ILE A 23 4.08 16.49 11.97
N PRO A 24 3.27 15.75 11.22
CA PRO A 24 3.06 14.33 11.47
C PRO A 24 4.35 13.56 11.18
N GLY A 25 4.76 12.73 12.09
CA GLY A 25 5.96 11.93 11.93
C GLY A 25 5.91 10.67 12.79
N MET A 26 6.77 9.72 12.45
CA MET A 26 6.95 8.48 13.15
C MET A 26 8.43 8.26 13.41
N TYR A 27 8.76 7.72 14.59
CA TYR A 27 10.10 7.27 14.88
C TYR A 27 10.40 6.00 14.10
N VAL A 28 11.47 6.05 13.33
CA VAL A 28 11.98 4.93 12.54
C VAL A 28 13.30 4.48 13.12
N SER A 29 13.49 3.17 13.30
CA SER A 29 14.73 2.52 13.73
C SER A 29 15.13 1.46 12.73
N ALA A 30 16.35 0.94 12.79
CA ALA A 30 16.75 -0.23 12.01
C ALA A 30 15.83 -1.43 12.29
N PHE A 31 15.58 -2.26 11.28
CA PHE A 31 14.91 -3.54 11.48
C PHE A 31 15.93 -4.62 11.84
N MET A 32 15.72 -5.23 13.00
CA MET A 32 16.57 -6.29 13.52
C MET A 32 15.81 -7.62 13.54
N ASP A 33 16.46 -8.71 13.17
CA ASP A 33 16.03 -10.08 13.40
C ASP A 33 17.02 -10.77 14.34
N GLY A 34 16.68 -10.79 15.63
CA GLY A 34 17.64 -11.16 16.66
C GLY A 34 18.85 -10.21 16.69
N ASN A 35 20.02 -10.69 16.28
CA ASN A 35 21.27 -9.90 16.21
C ASN A 35 21.62 -9.45 14.79
N GLU A 36 20.89 -9.88 13.77
CA GLU A 36 21.12 -9.49 12.39
C GLU A 36 20.31 -8.26 12.01
N GLU A 37 20.94 -7.33 11.31
CA GLU A 37 20.29 -6.14 10.78
C GLU A 37 19.67 -6.47 9.41
N ILE A 38 18.33 -6.50 9.34
CA ILE A 38 17.59 -6.75 8.09
C ILE A 38 17.65 -5.51 7.19
N GLU A 39 17.41 -4.34 7.77
CA GLU A 39 17.41 -3.06 7.06
C GLU A 39 18.01 -1.97 7.94
N SER A 40 19.00 -1.27 7.38
CA SER A 40 19.74 -0.23 8.11
C SER A 40 18.88 1.02 8.33
N LEU A 41 19.11 1.72 9.43
CA LEU A 41 18.45 2.99 9.68
C LEU A 41 18.75 3.99 8.56
N GLN A 42 19.96 3.97 8.00
CA GLN A 42 20.37 4.84 6.91
C GLN A 42 19.50 4.65 5.65
N GLU A 43 19.25 3.41 5.24
CA GLU A 43 18.39 3.09 4.10
C GLU A 43 16.95 3.56 4.35
N ARG A 44 16.41 3.30 5.53
CA ARG A 44 15.04 3.66 5.91
C ARG A 44 14.77 5.16 5.95
N ILE A 45 15.74 5.99 6.34
CA ILE A 45 15.58 7.45 6.41
C ILE A 45 15.91 8.16 5.11
N THR A 46 16.68 7.53 4.21
CA THR A 46 17.10 8.14 2.94
C THR A 46 15.89 8.44 2.05
N GLY A 47 15.83 9.65 1.50
CA GLY A 47 14.74 10.12 0.64
C GLY A 47 13.44 10.43 1.38
N ARG A 48 13.43 10.46 2.71
CA ARG A 48 12.28 10.90 3.52
C ARG A 48 12.46 12.34 4.00
N PHE A 49 11.37 12.98 4.40
CA PHE A 49 11.41 14.28 5.05
C PHE A 49 11.50 14.12 6.56
N SER A 50 12.38 14.89 7.20
CA SER A 50 12.46 14.91 8.65
C SER A 50 11.21 15.56 9.26
N ALA A 51 10.70 15.02 10.35
CA ALA A 51 9.61 15.61 11.10
C ALA A 51 10.11 16.60 12.19
N GLU A 52 11.36 16.45 12.61
CA GLU A 52 12.01 17.27 13.66
C GLU A 52 13.41 17.71 13.20
N ASP A 53 13.98 18.72 13.89
CA ASP A 53 15.35 19.14 13.64
C ASP A 53 16.32 18.07 14.15
N ILE A 54 17.15 17.55 13.26
CA ILE A 54 18.21 16.58 13.61
C ILE A 54 19.50 17.37 13.87
N LYS A 55 20.05 17.22 15.08
CA LYS A 55 21.20 17.98 15.55
C LYS A 55 22.44 17.09 15.71
N ASP A 56 23.59 17.71 15.65
CA ASP A 56 24.90 17.13 15.96
C ASP A 56 25.24 17.33 17.45
N LYS A 57 26.33 16.71 17.93
CA LYS A 57 26.87 16.85 19.29
C LYS A 57 27.15 18.30 19.69
N ASP A 58 27.52 19.11 18.72
CA ASP A 58 27.81 20.55 18.90
C ASP A 58 26.56 21.43 18.85
N GLY A 59 25.37 20.83 18.74
CA GLY A 59 24.09 21.54 18.63
C GLY A 59 23.77 22.10 17.24
N ASN A 60 24.65 21.88 16.25
CA ASN A 60 24.40 22.32 14.88
C ASN A 60 23.31 21.46 14.23
N VAL A 61 22.42 22.09 13.49
CA VAL A 61 21.34 21.41 12.78
C VAL A 61 21.89 20.77 11.50
N ILE A 62 21.89 19.42 11.44
CA ILE A 62 22.26 18.64 10.23
C ILE A 62 21.12 18.72 9.21
N VAL A 63 19.87 18.49 9.65
CA VAL A 63 18.67 18.58 8.82
C VAL A 63 17.57 19.31 9.60
N LYS A 64 17.00 20.35 9.01
CA LYS A 64 15.86 21.06 9.57
C LYS A 64 14.57 20.24 9.41
N ALA A 65 13.61 20.46 10.30
CA ALA A 65 12.28 19.93 10.15
C ALA A 65 11.68 20.26 8.77
N ASN A 66 10.91 19.30 8.23
CA ASN A 66 10.26 19.42 6.92
C ASN A 66 11.23 19.57 5.71
N HIS A 67 12.49 19.10 5.86
CA HIS A 67 13.46 19.04 4.78
C HIS A 67 13.80 17.59 4.45
N MET A 68 14.10 17.33 3.18
CA MET A 68 14.42 16.00 2.68
C MET A 68 15.81 15.54 3.14
N ILE A 69 15.91 14.29 3.58
CA ILE A 69 17.12 13.61 3.96
C ILE A 69 17.72 12.98 2.70
N THR A 70 18.71 13.65 2.10
CA THR A 70 19.46 13.11 0.96
C THR A 70 20.45 12.04 1.44
N PRO A 71 20.99 11.15 0.56
CA PRO A 71 21.95 10.13 0.94
C PRO A 71 23.15 10.69 1.72
N LYS A 72 23.72 11.82 1.27
CA LYS A 72 24.81 12.51 1.95
C LYS A 72 24.45 13.03 3.35
N ARG A 73 23.19 13.45 3.54
CA ARG A 73 22.68 13.87 4.86
C ARG A 73 22.45 12.67 5.76
N ALA A 74 21.94 11.56 5.21
CA ALA A 74 21.76 10.32 5.95
C ALA A 74 23.09 9.79 6.53
N GLU A 75 24.16 9.77 5.74
CA GLU A 75 25.50 9.42 6.22
C GLU A 75 25.99 10.34 7.37
N LYS A 76 25.75 11.65 7.26
CA LYS A 76 26.08 12.60 8.32
C LYS A 76 25.27 12.35 9.59
N ILE A 77 23.97 12.02 9.45
CA ILE A 77 23.10 11.68 10.58
C ILE A 77 23.63 10.45 11.32
N MET A 78 24.01 9.41 10.58
CA MET A 78 24.55 8.18 11.17
C MET A 78 25.89 8.40 11.87
N LYS A 79 26.72 9.32 11.35
CA LYS A 79 28.05 9.57 11.88
C LYS A 79 28.07 10.57 13.03
N TYR A 80 27.27 11.61 12.99
CA TYR A 80 27.33 12.75 13.90
C TYR A 80 26.05 13.01 14.68
N GLY A 81 24.92 12.43 14.25
CA GLY A 81 23.61 12.68 14.86
C GLY A 81 23.57 12.25 16.33
N VAL A 82 22.83 13.02 17.13
CA VAL A 82 22.67 12.81 18.56
C VAL A 82 21.19 12.80 18.91
N ASP A 83 20.83 11.91 19.82
CA ASP A 83 19.49 11.79 20.41
C ASP A 83 19.19 12.99 21.35
N GLU A 84 17.93 13.20 21.71
CA GLU A 84 17.51 14.23 22.68
C GLU A 84 18.27 14.11 24.02
N ASN A 85 18.72 12.89 24.36
CA ASN A 85 19.51 12.60 25.55
C ASN A 85 21.03 12.74 25.35
N GLY A 86 21.48 13.20 24.19
CA GLY A 86 22.91 13.36 23.87
C GLY A 86 23.65 12.07 23.48
N ASN A 87 22.94 10.95 23.27
CA ASN A 87 23.54 9.68 22.89
C ASN A 87 23.85 9.62 21.38
N SER A 88 25.02 9.11 21.02
CA SER A 88 25.43 8.83 19.63
C SER A 88 25.92 7.39 19.53
N PRO A 89 25.63 6.62 18.46
CA PRO A 89 24.85 7.01 17.28
C PRO A 89 23.32 7.02 17.54
N LEU A 90 22.62 7.80 16.73
CA LEU A 90 21.16 7.83 16.73
C LEU A 90 20.59 6.44 16.42
N LYS A 91 19.74 5.93 17.34
CA LYS A 91 19.03 4.66 17.14
C LYS A 91 17.67 4.84 16.50
N LYS A 92 17.07 6.02 16.64
CA LYS A 92 15.72 6.35 16.13
C LYS A 92 15.72 7.76 15.57
N VAL A 93 15.06 7.96 14.45
CA VAL A 93 14.87 9.27 13.80
C VAL A 93 13.38 9.47 13.53
N LYS A 94 12.86 10.65 13.83
CA LYS A 94 11.47 10.98 13.53
C LYS A 94 11.37 11.54 12.10
N VAL A 95 10.74 10.78 11.24
CA VAL A 95 10.55 11.12 9.83
C VAL A 95 9.06 11.16 9.46
N ARG A 96 8.76 11.91 8.42
CA ARG A 96 7.43 11.87 7.80
C ARG A 96 7.28 10.57 7.03
N THR A 97 6.17 9.88 7.26
CA THR A 97 5.84 8.62 6.59
C THR A 97 4.49 8.69 5.92
N ILE A 98 4.26 7.77 5.00
CA ILE A 98 2.98 7.59 4.32
C ILE A 98 1.88 7.23 5.33
N LEU A 99 2.23 6.44 6.34
CA LEU A 99 1.30 5.97 7.38
C LEU A 99 0.70 7.10 8.22
N THR A 100 1.44 8.20 8.39
CA THR A 100 1.01 9.37 9.18
C THR A 100 0.43 10.50 8.33
N CYS A 101 0.32 10.32 7.01
CA CYS A 101 -0.19 11.34 6.11
C CYS A 101 -1.68 11.64 6.36
N LYS A 102 -2.01 12.93 6.52
CA LYS A 102 -3.37 13.43 6.76
C LYS A 102 -4.11 13.86 5.48
N SER A 103 -3.59 13.55 4.30
CA SER A 103 -4.30 13.85 3.05
C SER A 103 -5.49 12.91 2.86
N HIS A 104 -6.66 13.46 2.54
CA HIS A 104 -7.89 12.69 2.25
C HIS A 104 -7.80 11.96 0.92
N ILE A 105 -7.27 12.66 -0.08
CA ILE A 105 -7.12 12.16 -1.44
C ILE A 105 -5.64 11.86 -1.66
N GLY A 106 -5.30 10.58 -1.81
CA GLY A 106 -3.94 10.18 -2.09
C GLY A 106 -2.95 10.36 -0.93
N ILE A 107 -1.73 10.70 -1.28
CA ILE A 107 -0.60 10.89 -0.36
C ILE A 107 0.06 12.23 -0.72
N CYS A 108 0.38 13.06 0.25
CA CYS A 108 1.07 14.31 -0.05
C CYS A 108 2.54 14.06 -0.42
N ALA A 109 3.10 14.92 -1.28
CA ALA A 109 4.46 14.80 -1.79
C ALA A 109 5.53 14.73 -0.68
N LYS A 110 5.38 15.52 0.38
CA LYS A 110 6.34 15.50 1.49
C LYS A 110 6.27 14.25 2.36
N CYS A 111 5.10 13.63 2.55
CA CYS A 111 5.00 12.36 3.27
C CYS A 111 5.50 11.17 2.45
N TYR A 112 5.39 11.24 1.13
CA TYR A 112 5.99 10.25 0.24
C TYR A 112 7.51 10.42 0.15
N GLY A 113 7.99 11.66 0.02
CA GLY A 113 9.42 11.99 -0.05
C GLY A 113 9.98 11.92 -1.47
N ALA A 114 11.17 11.34 -1.62
CA ALA A 114 11.86 11.26 -2.90
C ALA A 114 11.21 10.24 -3.86
N ASN A 115 11.20 10.57 -5.14
CA ASN A 115 10.99 9.61 -6.21
C ASN A 115 12.22 8.69 -6.30
N MET A 116 11.99 7.38 -6.36
CA MET A 116 13.08 6.39 -6.33
C MET A 116 13.91 6.36 -7.63
N ALA A 117 13.34 6.81 -8.75
CA ALA A 117 14.03 6.83 -10.03
C ALA A 117 14.97 8.04 -10.18
N THR A 118 14.50 9.23 -9.76
CA THR A 118 15.24 10.49 -9.94
C THR A 118 16.00 10.94 -8.70
N GLY A 119 15.61 10.46 -7.50
CA GLY A 119 16.14 10.92 -6.22
C GLY A 119 15.65 12.31 -5.79
N GLU A 120 14.83 12.97 -6.61
CA GLU A 120 14.22 14.27 -6.33
C GLU A 120 12.88 14.11 -5.60
N PRO A 121 12.36 15.17 -4.94
CA PRO A 121 11.04 15.11 -4.35
C PRO A 121 9.97 14.73 -5.38
N VAL A 122 9.05 13.85 -4.99
CA VAL A 122 7.95 13.40 -5.86
C VAL A 122 7.10 14.60 -6.31
N GLN A 123 6.71 14.59 -7.57
CA GLN A 123 5.78 15.58 -8.13
C GLN A 123 4.33 15.19 -7.86
N VAL A 124 3.47 16.19 -7.80
CA VAL A 124 2.01 15.96 -7.70
C VAL A 124 1.52 15.34 -9.00
N GLY A 125 0.70 14.30 -8.89
CA GLY A 125 0.17 13.57 -10.05
C GLY A 125 0.94 12.30 -10.43
N GLU A 126 1.96 11.91 -9.66
CA GLU A 126 2.56 10.59 -9.83
C GLU A 126 1.66 9.48 -9.26
N ALA A 127 1.48 8.40 -10.04
CA ALA A 127 0.69 7.23 -9.68
C ALA A 127 1.44 6.31 -8.69
N VAL A 128 1.71 6.82 -7.49
CA VAL A 128 2.54 6.14 -6.46
C VAL A 128 2.00 4.78 -6.05
N GLY A 129 0.70 4.59 -6.15
CA GLY A 129 0.08 3.32 -5.82
C GLY A 129 0.31 2.23 -6.86
N ILE A 130 0.30 2.59 -8.15
CA ILE A 130 0.64 1.67 -9.24
C ILE A 130 2.13 1.30 -9.13
N ILE A 131 2.99 2.30 -8.88
CA ILE A 131 4.43 2.09 -8.67
C ILE A 131 4.67 1.12 -7.51
N ALA A 132 4.00 1.31 -6.36
CA ALA A 132 4.10 0.40 -5.22
C ALA A 132 3.67 -1.02 -5.58
N ALA A 133 2.53 -1.19 -6.25
CA ALA A 133 2.03 -2.49 -6.67
C ALA A 133 2.96 -3.21 -7.65
N GLN A 134 3.58 -2.46 -8.57
CA GLN A 134 4.55 -3.00 -9.52
C GLN A 134 5.86 -3.39 -8.83
N SER A 135 6.40 -2.53 -7.96
CA SER A 135 7.65 -2.77 -7.24
C SER A 135 7.58 -3.98 -6.29
N ILE A 136 6.41 -4.25 -5.70
CA ILE A 136 6.17 -5.43 -4.88
C ILE A 136 5.85 -6.67 -5.74
N GLY A 137 5.14 -6.48 -6.85
CA GLY A 137 4.64 -7.58 -7.68
C GLY A 137 5.66 -8.15 -8.66
N GLU A 138 6.60 -7.35 -9.15
CA GLU A 138 7.65 -7.80 -10.08
C GLU A 138 8.54 -8.85 -9.42
N PRO A 139 9.18 -8.61 -8.27
CA PRO A 139 10.00 -9.62 -7.62
C PRO A 139 9.22 -10.84 -7.14
N GLY A 140 7.89 -10.72 -6.97
CA GLY A 140 7.03 -11.82 -6.56
C GLY A 140 7.10 -13.04 -7.49
N THR A 141 7.24 -12.83 -8.79
CA THR A 141 7.41 -13.92 -9.77
C THR A 141 8.73 -14.65 -9.58
N GLN A 142 9.80 -13.94 -9.26
CA GLN A 142 11.13 -14.50 -8.98
C GLN A 142 11.14 -15.30 -7.68
N LEU A 143 10.42 -14.85 -6.66
CA LEU A 143 10.22 -15.55 -5.39
C LEU A 143 9.55 -16.92 -5.57
N THR A 144 8.52 -17.01 -6.42
CA THR A 144 7.83 -18.28 -6.72
C THR A 144 8.76 -19.31 -7.37
N MET A 145 9.61 -18.88 -8.29
CA MET A 145 10.55 -19.79 -8.95
C MET A 145 11.60 -20.35 -8.00
N ARG A 146 12.06 -19.56 -7.01
CA ARG A 146 13.08 -20.01 -6.04
C ARG A 146 12.53 -20.90 -4.94
N THR A 147 11.28 -20.75 -4.52
CA THR A 147 10.67 -21.58 -3.48
C THR A 147 10.47 -23.03 -3.92
N PHE A 148 10.32 -23.31 -5.22
CA PHE A 148 10.27 -24.68 -5.74
C PHE A 148 11.59 -25.44 -5.59
N HIS A 149 12.72 -24.76 -5.49
CA HIS A 149 14.04 -25.40 -5.34
C HIS A 149 14.47 -25.59 -3.88
N SER A 150 13.84 -24.94 -2.93
CA SER A 150 14.16 -25.03 -1.50
C SER A 150 13.30 -26.06 -0.73
N GLY A 151 12.58 -26.91 -1.42
CA GLY A 151 11.71 -27.94 -0.84
C GLY A 151 12.49 -29.07 -0.19
N GLY A 152 13.02 -28.87 1.01
CA GLY A 152 13.77 -29.94 1.66
C GLY A 152 14.12 -29.78 3.13
N VAL A 153 13.66 -28.77 3.83
CA VAL A 153 13.86 -28.69 5.27
C VAL A 153 12.53 -28.88 5.98
N ALA A 154 12.37 -30.09 6.50
CA ALA A 154 11.28 -30.47 7.39
C ALA A 154 11.38 -29.66 8.69
N GLY A 155 10.63 -28.61 8.79
CA GLY A 155 10.56 -27.76 9.96
C GLY A 155 9.30 -26.91 9.98
N GLY A 156 8.17 -27.52 10.35
CA GLY A 156 6.99 -26.83 10.82
C GLY A 156 6.11 -26.17 9.72
N ASP A 157 4.84 -26.11 9.99
CA ASP A 157 3.75 -25.49 9.20
C ASP A 157 3.89 -23.96 8.95
N ILE A 158 5.12 -23.42 8.96
CA ILE A 158 5.35 -21.98 8.75
C ILE A 158 5.44 -21.72 7.25
N THR A 159 4.48 -20.98 6.72
CA THR A 159 4.48 -20.50 5.33
C THR A 159 5.65 -19.56 5.09
N GLN A 160 6.47 -19.85 4.07
CA GLN A 160 7.64 -19.06 3.69
C GLN A 160 7.50 -18.54 2.26
N GLY A 161 8.26 -17.49 1.95
CA GLY A 161 8.27 -16.91 0.61
C GLY A 161 6.99 -16.17 0.24
N LEU A 162 6.62 -16.21 -1.05
CA LEU A 162 5.46 -15.49 -1.58
C LEU A 162 4.12 -15.84 -0.92
N PRO A 163 3.81 -17.10 -0.57
CA PRO A 163 2.60 -17.42 0.17
C PRO A 163 2.48 -16.69 1.50
N ARG A 164 3.61 -16.43 2.18
CA ARG A 164 3.63 -15.64 3.42
C ARG A 164 3.29 -14.18 3.17
N VAL A 165 3.82 -13.60 2.10
CA VAL A 165 3.48 -12.22 1.70
C VAL A 165 1.99 -12.11 1.36
N GLU A 166 1.41 -13.11 0.68
CA GLU A 166 -0.02 -13.16 0.40
C GLU A 166 -0.85 -13.25 1.68
N GLU A 167 -0.46 -14.11 2.65
CA GLU A 167 -1.13 -14.19 3.95
C GLU A 167 -1.15 -12.84 4.67
N LEU A 168 -0.01 -12.15 4.69
CA LEU A 168 0.11 -10.84 5.33
C LEU A 168 -0.79 -9.80 4.67
N PHE A 169 -0.71 -9.64 3.35
CA PHE A 169 -1.50 -8.64 2.64
C PHE A 169 -3.00 -8.97 2.59
N GLU A 170 -3.39 -10.23 2.64
CA GLU A 170 -4.81 -10.61 2.78
C GLU A 170 -5.27 -10.65 4.25
N ALA A 171 -4.37 -10.34 5.19
CA ALA A 171 -4.62 -10.40 6.63
C ALA A 171 -5.30 -11.71 7.04
N ARG A 172 -4.84 -12.84 6.49
CA ARG A 172 -5.34 -14.17 6.80
C ARG A 172 -4.74 -14.65 8.13
N LYS A 173 -5.49 -15.49 8.82
CA LYS A 173 -4.98 -16.20 9.99
C LYS A 173 -3.89 -17.19 9.52
N PRO A 174 -2.65 -17.11 10.05
CA PRO A 174 -1.57 -17.99 9.63
C PRO A 174 -1.87 -19.46 10.01
N LYS A 175 -1.34 -20.41 9.22
CA LYS A 175 -1.48 -21.85 9.53
C LYS A 175 -0.70 -22.22 10.79
N GLY A 176 0.56 -21.79 10.90
CA GLY A 176 1.39 -21.96 12.10
C GLY A 176 1.23 -20.77 13.05
N LEU A 177 0.09 -20.66 13.73
CA LEU A 177 -0.24 -19.53 14.59
C LEU A 177 0.60 -19.54 15.87
N ALA A 178 1.33 -18.44 16.13
CA ALA A 178 1.90 -18.16 17.43
C ALA A 178 0.81 -17.69 18.42
N ILE A 179 0.85 -18.22 19.63
CA ILE A 179 0.00 -17.74 20.73
C ILE A 179 0.70 -16.55 21.36
N ILE A 180 -0.01 -15.45 21.51
CA ILE A 180 0.47 -14.21 22.13
C ILE A 180 -0.26 -13.95 23.44
N THR A 181 0.40 -13.28 24.39
CA THR A 181 -0.25 -12.89 25.64
C THR A 181 -1.13 -11.66 25.44
N GLU A 182 -2.31 -11.65 26.06
CA GLU A 182 -3.21 -10.49 26.05
C GLU A 182 -2.98 -9.54 27.24
N ILE A 183 -2.36 -10.04 28.30
CA ILE A 183 -2.10 -9.28 29.53
C ILE A 183 -0.59 -9.25 29.81
N PRO A 184 -0.05 -8.17 30.38
CA PRO A 184 1.30 -8.16 30.88
C PRO A 184 1.39 -8.98 32.17
N GLY A 185 2.53 -9.57 32.44
CA GLY A 185 2.71 -10.32 33.72
C GLY A 185 3.83 -11.33 33.66
N VAL A 186 3.90 -12.16 34.70
CA VAL A 186 4.88 -13.23 34.83
C VAL A 186 4.30 -14.52 34.29
N ALA A 187 5.02 -15.18 33.42
CA ALA A 187 4.62 -16.47 32.85
C ALA A 187 5.00 -17.62 33.77
N GLN A 188 4.08 -18.54 34.01
CA GLN A 188 4.31 -19.82 34.64
C GLN A 188 3.91 -20.96 33.71
N ILE A 189 4.84 -21.86 33.45
CA ILE A 189 4.61 -23.01 32.56
C ILE A 189 4.15 -24.17 33.40
N LYS A 190 2.90 -24.65 33.17
CA LYS A 190 2.34 -25.84 33.77
C LYS A 190 2.28 -26.98 32.77
N ASP A 191 3.21 -27.90 32.86
CA ASP A 191 3.25 -29.07 31.98
C ASP A 191 2.63 -30.28 32.67
N THR A 192 1.45 -30.66 32.21
CA THR A 192 0.74 -31.82 32.71
C THR A 192 0.76 -32.91 31.64
N LYS A 193 0.82 -34.20 32.03
CA LYS A 193 0.89 -35.33 31.06
C LYS A 193 -0.13 -35.30 29.91
N LYS A 194 -1.21 -34.54 30.03
CA LYS A 194 -2.28 -34.42 29.02
C LYS A 194 -2.41 -33.01 28.37
N LYS A 195 -1.89 -31.96 29.01
CA LYS A 195 -2.06 -30.58 28.56
C LYS A 195 -0.84 -29.73 28.91
N ARG A 196 -0.40 -28.89 28.02
CA ARG A 196 0.56 -27.82 28.27
C ARG A 196 -0.20 -26.50 28.43
N GLU A 197 -0.03 -25.85 29.52
CA GLU A 197 -0.69 -24.58 29.83
C GLU A 197 0.35 -23.55 30.28
N ILE A 198 0.23 -22.34 29.79
CA ILE A 198 1.00 -21.19 30.29
C ILE A 198 0.02 -20.28 31.00
N VAL A 199 0.30 -20.01 32.26
CA VAL A 199 -0.48 -19.07 33.06
C VAL A 199 0.32 -17.78 33.17
N VAL A 200 -0.23 -16.70 32.64
CA VAL A 200 0.34 -15.36 32.80
C VAL A 200 -0.42 -14.66 33.89
N THR A 201 0.29 -14.21 34.94
CA THR A 201 -0.31 -13.52 36.06
C THR A 201 0.25 -12.10 36.14
N ASN A 202 -0.64 -11.11 36.13
CA ASN A 202 -0.26 -9.72 36.35
C ASN A 202 -0.07 -9.52 37.86
N PRO A 203 1.12 -9.11 38.30
CA PRO A 203 1.38 -8.87 39.71
C PRO A 203 0.61 -7.67 40.29
N ASP A 204 0.27 -6.69 39.44
CA ASP A 204 -0.38 -5.44 39.88
C ASP A 204 -1.88 -5.60 40.11
N ASP A 205 -2.57 -6.29 39.18
CA ASP A 205 -4.04 -6.45 39.22
C ASP A 205 -4.48 -7.81 39.75
N GLY A 206 -3.56 -8.76 39.94
CA GLY A 206 -3.84 -10.14 40.35
C GLY A 206 -4.62 -10.95 39.26
N VAL A 207 -4.81 -10.40 38.09
CA VAL A 207 -5.52 -11.07 36.99
C VAL A 207 -4.61 -12.14 36.39
N SER A 208 -5.12 -13.36 36.27
CA SER A 208 -4.41 -14.47 35.63
C SER A 208 -5.17 -14.98 34.43
N LYS A 209 -4.46 -15.22 33.33
CA LYS A 209 -5.01 -15.81 32.10
C LYS A 209 -4.23 -17.06 31.72
N THR A 210 -4.96 -18.13 31.44
CA THR A 210 -4.38 -19.42 31.08
C THR A 210 -4.48 -19.63 29.57
N TYR A 211 -3.35 -19.92 28.95
CA TYR A 211 -3.22 -20.21 27.52
C TYR A 211 -2.94 -21.69 27.32
N LEU A 212 -3.81 -22.36 26.56
CA LEU A 212 -3.63 -23.76 26.20
C LEU A 212 -2.71 -23.89 25.00
N ILE A 213 -1.62 -24.64 25.12
CA ILE A 213 -0.64 -24.82 24.04
C ILE A 213 -0.90 -26.13 23.34
N PRO A 214 -1.11 -26.13 22.00
CA PRO A 214 -1.26 -27.33 21.21
C PRO A 214 -0.03 -28.26 21.29
N TYR A 215 -0.25 -29.54 21.20
CA TYR A 215 0.83 -30.53 21.14
C TYR A 215 1.68 -30.28 19.89
N GLY A 216 3.01 -30.21 20.08
CA GLY A 216 3.96 -29.96 19.00
C GLY A 216 4.40 -28.50 18.83
N SER A 217 3.70 -27.54 19.43
CA SER A 217 4.16 -26.15 19.43
C SER A 217 5.37 -25.98 20.36
N ARG A 218 6.41 -25.29 19.88
CA ARG A 218 7.59 -24.93 20.66
C ARG A 218 7.31 -23.69 21.49
N ILE A 219 7.64 -23.73 22.77
CA ILE A 219 7.53 -22.59 23.68
C ILE A 219 8.79 -21.74 23.50
N LYS A 220 8.60 -20.43 23.30
CA LYS A 220 9.67 -19.45 23.09
C LYS A 220 10.19 -18.86 24.40
N ILE A 221 9.39 -18.89 25.45
CA ILE A 221 9.65 -18.26 26.75
C ILE A 221 10.16 -19.28 27.79
N ALA A 222 10.93 -18.78 28.76
CA ALA A 222 11.33 -19.55 29.93
C ALA A 222 10.32 -19.33 31.07
N ASP A 223 10.26 -20.27 32.01
CA ASP A 223 9.42 -20.14 33.22
C ASP A 223 9.90 -18.96 34.07
N GLY A 224 8.95 -18.16 34.57
CA GLY A 224 9.23 -16.96 35.35
C GLY A 224 9.61 -15.71 34.53
N THR A 225 9.57 -15.75 33.21
CA THR A 225 9.84 -14.56 32.38
C THR A 225 8.75 -13.51 32.52
N VAL A 226 9.15 -12.24 32.65
CA VAL A 226 8.25 -11.09 32.64
C VAL A 226 7.89 -10.79 31.18
N LEU A 227 6.60 -10.74 30.86
CA LEU A 227 6.07 -10.54 29.53
C LEU A 227 5.28 -9.24 29.46
N GLU A 228 5.39 -8.55 28.33
CA GLU A 228 4.50 -7.45 27.97
C GLU A 228 3.27 -7.97 27.20
N ALA A 229 2.19 -7.20 27.22
CA ALA A 229 1.01 -7.54 26.43
C ALA A 229 1.37 -7.64 24.93
N GLY A 230 1.04 -8.78 24.32
CA GLY A 230 1.32 -9.08 22.92
C GLY A 230 2.67 -9.73 22.64
N ASP A 231 3.38 -10.20 23.66
CA ASP A 231 4.59 -11.02 23.46
C ASP A 231 4.23 -12.45 23.05
N GLU A 232 5.11 -13.07 22.26
CA GLU A 232 4.91 -14.40 21.73
C GLU A 232 5.23 -15.47 22.79
N LEU A 233 4.27 -16.33 23.11
CA LEU A 233 4.43 -17.47 23.99
C LEU A 233 5.02 -18.69 23.27
N THR A 234 4.65 -18.86 21.99
CA THR A 234 5.10 -19.98 21.16
C THR A 234 5.76 -19.49 19.89
N GLU A 235 6.63 -20.32 19.32
CA GLU A 235 7.18 -20.08 17.99
C GLU A 235 6.06 -20.15 16.94
N GLY A 236 6.10 -19.28 15.93
CA GLY A 236 5.15 -19.25 14.84
C GLY A 236 4.92 -17.84 14.28
N SER A 237 3.98 -17.73 13.37
CA SER A 237 3.57 -16.46 12.81
C SER A 237 2.43 -15.86 13.60
N VAL A 238 2.56 -14.59 13.96
CA VAL A 238 1.51 -13.88 14.72
C VAL A 238 0.38 -13.46 13.79
N ASN A 239 -0.85 -13.51 14.29
CA ASN A 239 -2.01 -13.00 13.58
C ASN A 239 -2.08 -11.47 13.68
N PRO A 240 -2.05 -10.73 12.54
CA PRO A 240 -2.10 -9.26 12.58
C PRO A 240 -3.33 -8.68 13.28
N HIS A 241 -4.46 -9.39 13.25
CA HIS A 241 -5.68 -8.96 13.94
C HIS A 241 -5.56 -8.97 15.46
N ASP A 242 -4.80 -9.92 16.00
CA ASP A 242 -4.60 -10.01 17.45
C ASP A 242 -3.61 -8.93 17.93
N ILE A 243 -2.58 -8.62 17.11
CA ILE A 243 -1.70 -7.48 17.37
C ILE A 243 -2.49 -6.18 17.38
N LEU A 244 -3.43 -5.99 16.43
CA LEU A 244 -4.27 -4.79 16.37
C LEU A 244 -5.10 -4.61 17.65
N LYS A 245 -5.66 -5.69 18.19
CA LYS A 245 -6.46 -5.65 19.40
C LYS A 245 -5.64 -5.36 20.66
N ILE A 246 -4.42 -5.87 20.74
CA ILE A 246 -3.60 -5.84 21.96
C ILE A 246 -2.64 -4.66 21.95
N LYS A 247 -1.81 -4.53 20.91
CA LYS A 247 -0.75 -3.50 20.81
C LYS A 247 -1.17 -2.26 20.01
N GLY A 248 -2.31 -2.33 19.31
CA GLY A 248 -2.85 -1.22 18.51
C GLY A 248 -2.25 -1.09 17.11
N VAL A 249 -2.65 -0.01 16.43
CA VAL A 249 -2.41 0.21 15.00
C VAL A 249 -0.92 0.30 14.64
N ARG A 250 -0.13 1.00 15.46
CA ARG A 250 1.30 1.19 15.22
C ARG A 250 2.06 -0.12 15.20
N ALA A 251 1.79 -0.98 16.17
CA ALA A 251 2.44 -2.28 16.25
C ALA A 251 2.12 -3.16 15.04
N VAL A 252 0.89 -3.09 14.52
CA VAL A 252 0.51 -3.79 13.28
C VAL A 252 1.26 -3.26 12.08
N GLN A 253 1.38 -1.93 11.95
CA GLN A 253 2.13 -1.30 10.87
C GLN A 253 3.59 -1.75 10.86
N ASP A 254 4.25 -1.67 12.02
CA ASP A 254 5.64 -2.09 12.16
C ASP A 254 5.82 -3.60 11.94
N TYR A 255 4.87 -4.42 12.42
CA TYR A 255 4.88 -5.87 12.21
C TYR A 255 4.75 -6.21 10.72
N MET A 256 3.79 -5.63 10.02
CA MET A 256 3.56 -5.87 8.59
C MET A 256 4.79 -5.46 7.75
N LEU A 257 5.35 -4.28 8.01
CA LEU A 257 6.55 -3.80 7.34
C LEU A 257 7.72 -4.77 7.55
N ARG A 258 8.00 -5.13 8.80
CA ARG A 258 9.11 -6.02 9.16
C ARG A 258 8.98 -7.40 8.52
N GLU A 259 7.81 -8.02 8.62
CA GLU A 259 7.59 -9.37 8.09
C GLU A 259 7.68 -9.41 6.56
N VAL A 260 7.12 -8.41 5.87
CA VAL A 260 7.22 -8.33 4.41
C VAL A 260 8.66 -8.10 3.98
N GLN A 261 9.37 -7.14 4.60
CA GLN A 261 10.79 -6.88 4.31
C GLN A 261 11.64 -8.12 4.56
N ARG A 262 11.42 -8.82 5.68
CA ARG A 262 12.12 -10.06 6.01
C ARG A 262 12.00 -11.10 4.87
N VAL A 263 10.79 -11.32 4.36
CA VAL A 263 10.57 -12.29 3.28
C VAL A 263 11.35 -11.91 2.01
N TYR A 264 11.30 -10.64 1.62
CA TYR A 264 11.99 -10.17 0.42
C TYR A 264 13.52 -10.16 0.59
N ARG A 265 14.03 -9.68 1.71
CA ARG A 265 15.47 -9.61 2.00
C ARG A 265 16.11 -11.01 2.10
N LEU A 266 15.42 -11.99 2.70
CA LEU A 266 15.88 -13.40 2.71
C LEU A 266 16.07 -13.99 1.31
N GLN A 267 15.41 -13.43 0.30
CA GLN A 267 15.55 -13.82 -1.11
C GLN A 267 16.53 -12.92 -1.87
N GLY A 268 17.20 -11.96 -1.19
CA GLY A 268 18.13 -11.02 -1.78
C GLY A 268 17.46 -9.93 -2.64
N VAL A 269 16.19 -9.65 -2.39
CA VAL A 269 15.43 -8.61 -3.08
C VAL A 269 15.27 -7.40 -2.15
N GLU A 270 15.62 -6.22 -2.66
CA GLU A 270 15.48 -4.96 -1.95
C GLU A 270 14.25 -4.21 -2.42
N ILE A 271 13.33 -3.93 -1.50
CA ILE A 271 12.13 -3.14 -1.76
C ILE A 271 12.11 -1.98 -0.76
N ASN A 272 11.85 -0.76 -1.23
CA ASN A 272 11.75 0.38 -0.32
C ASN A 272 10.48 0.28 0.53
N ASP A 273 10.60 0.59 1.81
CA ASP A 273 9.49 0.61 2.79
C ASP A 273 8.27 1.40 2.32
N LYS A 274 8.47 2.48 1.56
CA LYS A 274 7.38 3.33 1.04
C LYS A 274 6.33 2.55 0.29
N HIS A 275 6.73 1.57 -0.53
CA HIS A 275 5.80 0.76 -1.31
C HIS A 275 4.92 -0.11 -0.43
N ILE A 276 5.48 -0.67 0.63
CA ILE A 276 4.75 -1.48 1.60
C ILE A 276 3.85 -0.58 2.45
N GLU A 277 4.34 0.59 2.88
CA GLU A 277 3.57 1.57 3.66
C GLU A 277 2.30 2.04 2.93
N VAL A 278 2.38 2.26 1.60
CA VAL A 278 1.20 2.63 0.79
C VAL A 278 0.10 1.59 0.92
N ILE A 279 0.45 0.30 0.83
CA ILE A 279 -0.52 -0.79 0.91
C ILE A 279 -1.06 -0.94 2.33
N VAL A 280 -0.18 -0.95 3.33
CA VAL A 280 -0.57 -1.08 4.75
C VAL A 280 -1.47 0.08 5.19
N ARG A 281 -1.21 1.31 4.72
CA ARG A 281 -2.09 2.46 4.98
C ARG A 281 -3.51 2.21 4.46
N GLN A 282 -3.65 1.65 3.26
CA GLN A 282 -4.97 1.34 2.70
C GLN A 282 -5.68 0.18 3.42
N MET A 283 -4.94 -0.80 3.92
CA MET A 283 -5.49 -1.90 4.71
C MET A 283 -6.07 -1.44 6.06
N LEU A 284 -5.54 -0.34 6.61
CA LEU A 284 -5.93 0.24 7.90
C LEU A 284 -6.78 1.52 7.77
N LYS A 285 -7.27 1.83 6.58
CA LYS A 285 -7.98 3.10 6.31
C LYS A 285 -9.37 3.17 6.95
N LYS A 286 -10.04 2.04 7.15
CA LYS A 286 -11.44 1.98 7.57
C LYS A 286 -11.59 1.73 9.07
N ILE A 287 -12.58 2.42 9.65
CA ILE A 287 -13.09 2.23 11.01
C ILE A 287 -14.50 1.64 10.91
N ARG A 288 -14.80 0.67 11.74
CA ARG A 288 -16.18 0.18 11.91
C ARG A 288 -16.80 0.89 13.10
N ILE A 289 -17.93 1.52 12.87
CA ILE A 289 -18.71 2.19 13.91
C ILE A 289 -19.36 1.16 14.82
N GLU A 290 -19.20 1.31 16.14
CA GLU A 290 -19.86 0.51 17.15
C GLU A 290 -21.06 1.28 17.71
N GLU A 291 -20.86 2.53 18.13
CA GLU A 291 -21.89 3.42 18.63
C GLU A 291 -21.86 4.73 17.82
N ASN A 292 -23.03 5.18 17.41
CA ASN A 292 -23.13 6.34 16.53
C ASN A 292 -23.09 7.70 17.24
N GLY A 293 -23.34 7.75 18.56
CA GLY A 293 -23.50 9.03 19.25
C GLY A 293 -24.47 9.95 18.52
N ASP A 294 -24.10 11.23 18.42
CA ASP A 294 -24.87 12.25 17.69
C ASP A 294 -24.45 12.40 16.22
N THR A 295 -23.73 11.40 15.65
CA THR A 295 -23.29 11.42 14.25
C THR A 295 -24.36 10.86 13.30
N GLU A 296 -24.24 11.17 12.01
CA GLU A 296 -25.07 10.57 10.95
C GLU A 296 -24.62 9.15 10.56
N PHE A 297 -23.56 8.63 11.19
CA PHE A 297 -23.07 7.29 10.90
C PHE A 297 -24.01 6.22 11.43
N LEU A 298 -24.12 5.10 10.70
CA LEU A 298 -24.89 3.96 11.16
C LEU A 298 -23.99 2.94 11.90
N PRO A 299 -24.47 2.31 12.97
CA PRO A 299 -23.76 1.23 13.64
C PRO A 299 -23.44 0.09 12.65
N GLY A 300 -22.18 -0.35 12.61
CA GLY A 300 -21.69 -1.39 11.71
C GLY A 300 -21.16 -0.89 10.36
N ASP A 301 -21.36 0.37 10.00
CA ASP A 301 -20.80 0.95 8.77
C ASP A 301 -19.28 1.10 8.85
N MET A 302 -18.64 1.05 7.68
CA MET A 302 -17.20 1.25 7.54
C MET A 302 -16.92 2.63 6.97
N VAL A 303 -16.39 3.52 7.81
CA VAL A 303 -16.09 4.92 7.50
C VAL A 303 -14.57 5.11 7.38
N ASP A 304 -14.12 6.09 6.61
CA ASP A 304 -12.71 6.45 6.52
C ASP A 304 -12.23 7.08 7.83
N PHE A 305 -11.01 6.70 8.27
CA PHE A 305 -10.40 7.20 9.51
C PHE A 305 -10.34 8.73 9.58
N LEU A 306 -10.00 9.40 8.48
CA LEU A 306 -9.88 10.87 8.46
C LEU A 306 -11.25 11.55 8.57
N GLU A 307 -12.25 11.04 7.88
CA GLU A 307 -13.63 11.52 7.95
C GLU A 307 -14.22 11.35 9.34
N TYR A 308 -14.01 10.17 9.94
CA TYR A 308 -14.39 9.88 11.32
C TYR A 308 -13.74 10.84 12.33
N ASP A 309 -12.41 11.07 12.21
CA ASP A 309 -11.66 11.94 13.11
C ASP A 309 -12.12 13.43 12.98
N GLU A 310 -12.40 13.89 11.76
CA GLU A 310 -12.90 15.25 11.53
C GLU A 310 -14.33 15.45 12.04
N THR A 311 -15.21 14.50 11.77
CA THR A 311 -16.61 14.56 12.25
C THR A 311 -16.66 14.56 13.77
N ASN A 312 -15.89 13.68 14.42
CA ASN A 312 -15.84 13.64 15.88
C ASN A 312 -15.24 14.91 16.47
N LYS A 313 -14.21 15.48 15.87
CA LYS A 313 -13.63 16.77 16.33
C LYS A 313 -14.63 17.92 16.20
N ALA A 314 -15.41 17.96 15.13
CA ALA A 314 -16.45 18.98 14.94
C ALA A 314 -17.54 18.84 16.01
N LEU A 315 -18.03 17.63 16.29
CA LEU A 315 -19.04 17.38 17.32
C LEU A 315 -18.54 17.68 18.74
N ILE A 316 -17.32 17.31 19.06
CA ILE A 316 -16.70 17.64 20.36
C ILE A 316 -16.60 19.18 20.52
N ALA A 317 -16.27 19.91 19.46
CA ALA A 317 -16.26 21.37 19.50
C ALA A 317 -17.65 21.97 19.69
N GLU A 318 -18.71 21.29 19.25
CA GLU A 318 -20.11 21.65 19.48
C GLU A 318 -20.65 21.16 20.84
N GLY A 319 -19.91 20.35 21.58
CA GLY A 319 -20.32 19.78 22.87
C GLY A 319 -21.30 18.62 22.76
N LYS A 320 -21.34 17.92 21.61
CA LYS A 320 -22.15 16.73 21.34
C LYS A 320 -21.37 15.45 21.58
N GLU A 321 -22.06 14.33 21.67
CA GLU A 321 -21.45 13.01 21.87
C GLU A 321 -20.81 12.51 20.55
N PRO A 322 -19.49 12.20 20.53
CA PRO A 322 -18.82 11.64 19.36
C PRO A 322 -19.21 10.17 19.12
N ALA A 323 -19.07 9.70 17.89
CA ALA A 323 -19.23 8.28 17.58
C ALA A 323 -18.06 7.47 18.14
N GLU A 324 -18.35 6.24 18.59
CA GLU A 324 -17.34 5.26 18.97
C GLU A 324 -17.15 4.23 17.85
N GLY A 325 -15.89 3.96 17.50
CA GLY A 325 -15.56 3.00 16.46
C GLY A 325 -14.22 2.33 16.68
N LYS A 326 -14.07 1.12 16.12
CA LYS A 326 -12.83 0.35 16.15
C LYS A 326 -12.20 0.31 14.79
N GLN A 327 -10.89 0.61 14.73
CA GLN A 327 -10.13 0.47 13.50
C GLN A 327 -10.03 -1.00 13.09
N VAL A 328 -10.24 -1.28 11.81
CA VAL A 328 -10.29 -2.62 11.25
C VAL A 328 -9.14 -2.83 10.28
N LEU A 329 -8.47 -3.96 10.40
CA LEU A 329 -7.49 -4.39 9.40
C LEU A 329 -8.23 -5.17 8.30
N LEU A 330 -8.20 -4.65 7.08
CA LEU A 330 -8.79 -5.30 5.91
C LEU A 330 -7.69 -5.90 5.03
N GLY A 331 -7.89 -7.13 4.57
CA GLY A 331 -7.05 -7.68 3.50
C GLY A 331 -7.22 -6.87 2.21
N ILE A 332 -6.22 -6.90 1.32
CA ILE A 332 -6.22 -6.11 0.08
C ILE A 332 -7.45 -6.34 -0.81
N THR A 333 -7.99 -7.56 -0.83
CA THR A 333 -9.22 -7.88 -1.57
C THR A 333 -10.42 -7.17 -0.96
N LYS A 334 -10.60 -7.25 0.36
CA LYS A 334 -11.70 -6.59 1.08
C LYS A 334 -11.56 -5.07 1.05
N ALA A 335 -10.34 -4.55 1.20
CA ALA A 335 -10.06 -3.11 1.10
C ALA A 335 -10.40 -2.54 -0.28
N SER A 336 -10.16 -3.33 -1.35
CA SER A 336 -10.52 -2.95 -2.73
C SER A 336 -12.04 -2.88 -2.95
N LEU A 337 -12.81 -3.76 -2.31
CA LEU A 337 -14.27 -3.76 -2.38
C LEU A 337 -14.89 -2.68 -1.48
N ALA A 338 -14.23 -2.33 -0.39
CA ALA A 338 -14.65 -1.27 0.55
C ALA A 338 -14.23 0.13 0.10
N SER A 339 -13.82 0.31 -1.17
CA SER A 339 -13.47 1.62 -1.72
C SER A 339 -14.69 2.52 -1.86
N ASP A 340 -14.46 3.84 -1.83
CA ASP A 340 -15.53 4.83 -1.96
C ASP A 340 -16.13 4.85 -3.37
N SER A 341 -15.34 4.49 -4.40
CA SER A 341 -15.77 4.36 -5.78
C SER A 341 -16.43 3.00 -6.02
N PHE A 342 -17.73 3.00 -6.28
CA PHE A 342 -18.46 1.79 -6.63
C PHE A 342 -18.12 1.26 -8.02
N LEU A 343 -17.74 2.14 -8.97
CA LEU A 343 -17.29 1.74 -10.31
C LEU A 343 -16.00 0.91 -10.23
N SER A 344 -15.05 1.37 -9.44
CA SER A 344 -13.80 0.65 -9.21
C SER A 344 -14.02 -0.71 -8.54
N ALA A 345 -14.87 -0.75 -7.52
CA ALA A 345 -15.20 -1.98 -6.81
C ALA A 345 -15.92 -2.98 -7.70
N ALA A 346 -16.95 -2.55 -8.46
CA ALA A 346 -17.71 -3.38 -9.37
C ALA A 346 -16.88 -4.01 -10.47
N SER A 347 -15.88 -3.28 -11.00
CA SER A 347 -14.99 -3.80 -12.03
C SER A 347 -13.95 -4.82 -11.51
N PHE A 348 -13.90 -5.05 -10.21
CA PHE A 348 -12.96 -5.99 -9.58
C PHE A 348 -13.58 -7.35 -9.33
N GLN A 349 -14.58 -7.43 -8.48
CA GLN A 349 -15.31 -8.65 -8.12
C GLN A 349 -16.73 -8.31 -7.66
N GLU A 350 -17.60 -9.30 -7.62
CA GLU A 350 -18.97 -9.18 -7.10
C GLU A 350 -19.77 -8.05 -7.76
N THR A 351 -19.64 -7.86 -9.08
CA THR A 351 -20.19 -6.74 -9.84
C THR A 351 -21.67 -6.46 -9.52
N THR A 352 -22.51 -7.51 -9.57
CA THR A 352 -23.95 -7.38 -9.33
C THR A 352 -24.24 -6.88 -7.92
N LYS A 353 -23.60 -7.46 -6.91
CA LYS A 353 -23.80 -7.09 -5.51
C LYS A 353 -23.37 -5.64 -5.25
N VAL A 354 -22.18 -5.27 -5.73
CA VAL A 354 -21.65 -3.90 -5.54
C VAL A 354 -22.55 -2.86 -6.21
N LEU A 355 -23.01 -3.11 -7.43
CA LEU A 355 -23.90 -2.20 -8.14
C LEU A 355 -25.28 -2.11 -7.48
N THR A 356 -25.82 -3.23 -7.01
CA THR A 356 -27.09 -3.26 -6.28
C THR A 356 -26.99 -2.45 -4.97
N ASP A 357 -25.94 -2.68 -4.18
CA ASP A 357 -25.73 -1.95 -2.93
C ASP A 357 -25.51 -0.44 -3.18
N ALA A 358 -24.81 -0.08 -4.27
CA ALA A 358 -24.60 1.30 -4.65
C ALA A 358 -25.91 1.98 -5.09
N ALA A 359 -26.77 1.27 -5.83
CA ALA A 359 -28.05 1.76 -6.26
C ALA A 359 -29.02 1.97 -5.07
N ILE A 360 -29.08 1.00 -4.15
CA ILE A 360 -29.92 1.10 -2.94
C ILE A 360 -29.48 2.28 -2.05
N LYS A 361 -28.16 2.47 -1.89
CA LYS A 361 -27.60 3.55 -1.07
C LYS A 361 -27.52 4.90 -1.80
N GLY A 362 -27.90 4.99 -3.07
CA GLY A 362 -27.81 6.22 -3.88
C GLY A 362 -26.37 6.78 -3.98
N LYS A 363 -25.36 5.91 -4.04
CA LYS A 363 -23.96 6.34 -4.04
C LYS A 363 -23.61 7.14 -5.31
N VAL A 364 -22.87 8.23 -5.12
CA VAL A 364 -22.30 9.05 -6.19
C VAL A 364 -20.79 8.78 -6.28
N ASP A 365 -20.30 8.50 -7.48
CA ASP A 365 -18.87 8.34 -7.74
C ASP A 365 -18.28 9.65 -8.24
N HIS A 366 -17.33 10.21 -7.49
CA HIS A 366 -16.71 11.50 -7.81
C HIS A 366 -15.59 11.40 -8.84
N LEU A 367 -15.32 10.20 -9.41
CA LEU A 367 -14.29 9.94 -10.42
C LEU A 367 -12.89 10.45 -10.04
N VAL A 368 -12.52 10.27 -8.79
CA VAL A 368 -11.25 10.76 -8.24
C VAL A 368 -10.09 9.82 -8.55
N GLY A 369 -10.34 8.51 -8.71
CA GLY A 369 -9.33 7.49 -8.94
C GLY A 369 -8.97 7.34 -10.43
N LEU A 370 -7.93 6.54 -10.70
CA LEU A 370 -7.49 6.28 -12.07
C LEU A 370 -8.46 5.37 -12.83
N LYS A 371 -8.92 4.31 -12.16
CA LYS A 371 -9.70 3.24 -12.77
C LYS A 371 -11.08 3.69 -13.23
N GLU A 372 -11.74 4.50 -12.44
CA GLU A 372 -13.06 5.07 -12.72
C GLU A 372 -13.03 5.93 -13.99
N ASN A 373 -12.00 6.79 -14.10
CA ASN A 373 -11.83 7.63 -15.27
C ASN A 373 -11.54 6.80 -16.52
N VAL A 374 -10.72 5.75 -16.41
CA VAL A 374 -10.45 4.83 -17.53
C VAL A 374 -11.74 4.12 -17.99
N ILE A 375 -12.58 3.66 -17.06
CA ILE A 375 -13.84 3.00 -17.39
C ILE A 375 -14.80 3.94 -18.16
N ILE A 376 -14.87 5.20 -17.72
CA ILE A 376 -15.74 6.22 -18.35
C ILE A 376 -15.14 6.79 -19.65
N GLY A 377 -13.85 6.55 -19.90
CA GLY A 377 -13.14 7.10 -21.09
C GLY A 377 -12.67 8.55 -20.91
N LYS A 378 -12.52 9.01 -19.66
CA LYS A 378 -11.93 10.32 -19.35
C LYS A 378 -10.42 10.23 -19.13
N PRO A 379 -9.66 11.33 -19.33
CA PRO A 379 -8.26 11.39 -18.96
C PRO A 379 -8.08 11.04 -17.48
N ILE A 380 -7.03 10.27 -17.15
CA ILE A 380 -6.71 9.92 -15.79
C ILE A 380 -6.20 11.16 -15.03
N PRO A 381 -6.51 11.34 -13.74
CA PRO A 381 -6.05 12.47 -12.94
C PRO A 381 -4.58 12.32 -12.50
N ALA A 382 -3.72 11.81 -13.38
CA ALA A 382 -2.30 11.59 -13.15
C ALA A 382 -1.51 11.81 -14.45
N GLY A 383 -0.23 12.16 -14.34
CA GLY A 383 0.63 12.45 -15.47
C GLY A 383 0.05 13.55 -16.38
N THR A 384 0.05 13.33 -17.67
CA THR A 384 -0.44 14.31 -18.68
C THR A 384 -1.95 14.55 -18.66
N GLY A 385 -2.73 13.68 -17.98
CA GLY A 385 -4.17 13.86 -17.81
C GLY A 385 -4.56 14.85 -16.70
N MET A 386 -3.61 15.44 -16.01
CA MET A 386 -3.87 16.46 -15.00
C MET A 386 -4.36 17.76 -15.61
N LYS A 387 -5.21 18.48 -14.88
CA LYS A 387 -5.78 19.76 -15.30
C LYS A 387 -4.72 20.84 -15.65
N CYS A 388 -3.55 20.78 -15.02
CA CYS A 388 -2.46 21.71 -15.34
C CYS A 388 -1.96 21.59 -16.77
N TYR A 389 -2.04 20.41 -17.38
CA TYR A 389 -1.63 20.18 -18.76
C TYR A 389 -2.74 20.44 -19.76
N SER A 390 -4.01 20.41 -19.37
CA SER A 390 -5.13 20.69 -20.28
C SER A 390 -5.22 22.15 -20.75
N ASN A 391 -4.54 23.05 -20.08
CA ASN A 391 -4.50 24.48 -20.41
C ASN A 391 -3.23 24.91 -21.17
N ILE A 392 -2.40 23.94 -21.57
CA ILE A 392 -1.21 24.23 -22.37
C ILE A 392 -1.63 24.31 -23.83
N HIS A 393 -1.43 25.50 -24.41
CA HIS A 393 -1.60 25.74 -25.84
C HIS A 393 -0.22 25.80 -26.47
N LEU A 394 -0.05 25.07 -27.55
CA LEU A 394 1.15 25.15 -28.37
C LEU A 394 1.05 26.41 -29.23
N ASN A 395 2.09 27.21 -29.24
CA ASN A 395 2.21 28.31 -30.22
C ASN A 395 2.80 27.72 -31.49
N THR A 396 1.95 27.48 -32.50
CA THR A 396 2.30 26.89 -33.79
C THR A 396 2.55 27.95 -34.88
N ASP A 397 2.39 29.25 -34.52
CA ASP A 397 2.47 30.32 -35.51
C ASP A 397 3.84 30.34 -36.21
N SER A 398 4.92 30.07 -35.49
CA SER A 398 6.26 29.97 -36.06
C SER A 398 6.49 28.76 -36.97
N MET A 399 5.77 27.66 -36.75
CA MET A 399 5.88 26.45 -37.59
C MET A 399 5.12 26.62 -38.91
N ILE A 400 4.02 27.39 -38.89
CA ILE A 400 3.23 27.65 -40.10
C ILE A 400 4.00 28.59 -41.03
N GLU A 401 4.72 29.59 -40.48
CA GLU A 401 5.58 30.45 -41.29
C GLU A 401 6.74 29.68 -41.96
N GLU A 402 7.33 28.67 -41.27
CA GLU A 402 8.38 27.84 -41.85
C GLU A 402 7.85 26.90 -42.96
N GLU A 403 6.63 26.34 -42.81
CA GLU A 403 6.01 25.51 -43.86
C GLU A 403 5.57 26.34 -45.08
N GLU A 404 5.07 27.58 -44.89
CA GLU A 404 4.75 28.49 -45.99
C GLU A 404 6.00 28.93 -46.76
N ASP A 405 7.14 29.12 -46.08
CA ASP A 405 8.41 29.46 -46.72
C ASP A 405 9.04 28.27 -47.47
N GLU A 406 8.89 27.02 -46.97
CA GLU A 406 9.34 25.81 -47.69
C GLU A 406 8.49 25.52 -48.93
N ASP A 407 7.18 25.71 -48.87
CA ASP A 407 6.28 25.55 -50.03
C ASP A 407 6.53 26.63 -51.11
N LEU A 408 6.92 27.85 -50.70
CA LEU A 408 7.30 28.92 -51.64
C LEU A 408 8.64 28.64 -52.35
N ILE A 409 9.59 28.00 -51.68
CA ILE A 409 10.89 27.63 -52.29
C ILE A 409 10.72 26.48 -53.29
N LEU A 410 9.77 25.56 -53.05
CA LEU A 410 9.49 24.42 -53.95
C LEU A 410 8.74 24.83 -55.25
N THR A 411 8.06 25.98 -55.26
CA THR A 411 7.32 26.47 -56.43
C THR A 411 8.13 27.35 -57.41
N GLU A 412 9.26 27.94 -56.95
CA GLU A 412 10.12 28.76 -57.85
C GLU A 412 11.07 27.94 -58.72
N ASP A 413 11.32 26.66 -58.42
CA ASP A 413 12.26 25.83 -59.22
C ASP A 413 11.59 24.97 -60.32
N LEU A 414 10.27 25.15 -60.63
CA LEU A 414 9.57 24.35 -61.65
C LEU A 414 9.02 25.08 -62.89
N GLU A 415 9.46 26.30 -63.16
CA GLU A 415 9.20 26.94 -64.46
C GLU A 415 10.47 26.96 -65.25
N ASP A 416 10.77 25.86 -65.96
CA ASP A 416 11.27 25.86 -67.35
C ASP A 416 11.52 24.43 -67.87
N ASP A 417 10.98 24.19 -69.07
CA ASP A 417 11.17 23.04 -69.93
C ASP A 417 10.26 21.82 -69.86
N ALA A 418 9.15 21.88 -70.60
CA ALA A 418 8.62 20.70 -71.28
C ALA A 418 7.79 21.04 -72.53
N PRO A 419 7.98 20.38 -73.69
CA PRO A 419 6.92 20.32 -74.65
C PRO A 419 6.08 19.06 -74.56
N ALA A 420 4.78 19.27 -74.72
CA ALA A 420 3.70 18.31 -74.69
C ALA A 420 3.82 17.11 -75.59
N ALA A 421 3.42 15.95 -75.17
CA ALA A 421 2.99 14.83 -76.00
C ALA A 421 1.78 14.11 -75.36
N PRO A 422 0.87 13.52 -76.13
CA PRO A 422 -0.54 13.41 -75.79
C PRO A 422 -0.91 12.13 -74.99
N MET A 423 -2.01 12.27 -74.25
CA MET A 423 -2.70 11.27 -73.54
C MET A 423 -3.04 9.98 -74.25
N ALA A 424 -2.85 8.86 -73.66
CA ALA A 424 -3.56 7.62 -73.94
C ALA A 424 -4.30 7.22 -72.64
N GLU A 425 -5.62 7.10 -72.74
CA GLU A 425 -6.50 6.60 -71.77
C GLU A 425 -6.19 5.12 -71.42
N ALA A 426 -6.04 4.75 -70.15
CA ALA A 426 -6.05 3.39 -69.74
C ALA A 426 -7.29 3.13 -68.86
N PRO A 427 -7.90 1.95 -69.03
CA PRO A 427 -9.24 1.69 -68.51
C PRO A 427 -9.27 1.44 -66.98
N VAL A 428 -10.39 1.85 -66.39
CA VAL A 428 -10.77 1.65 -65.02
C VAL A 428 -11.10 0.16 -64.81
N GLU A 429 -10.33 -0.55 -63.98
CA GLU A 429 -10.70 -1.87 -63.49
C GLU A 429 -11.55 -1.71 -62.18
N GLU A 430 -12.71 -2.28 -62.19
CA GLU A 430 -13.58 -2.44 -61.05
C GLU A 430 -12.96 -3.47 -60.07
N PRO A 431 -13.07 -3.30 -58.74
CA PRO A 431 -12.56 -4.27 -57.77
C PRO A 431 -13.46 -5.50 -57.72
N SER A 432 -12.87 -6.65 -57.97
CA SER A 432 -13.50 -7.97 -57.83
C SER A 432 -13.75 -8.30 -56.35
N ALA A 433 -14.89 -8.95 -56.15
CA ALA A 433 -15.41 -9.42 -54.86
C ALA A 433 -14.40 -10.20 -54.02
N GLU A 434 -14.32 -9.84 -52.76
CA GLU A 434 -13.62 -10.59 -51.72
C GLU A 434 -14.34 -11.92 -51.42
N GLU A 435 -13.58 -13.00 -51.47
CA GLU A 435 -14.03 -14.31 -51.03
C GLU A 435 -14.26 -14.33 -49.51
N GLU A 436 -15.48 -14.63 -49.13
CA GLU A 436 -15.87 -14.93 -47.74
C GLU A 436 -15.16 -16.22 -47.26
N LYS A 437 -14.35 -16.11 -46.23
CA LYS A 437 -13.85 -17.27 -45.47
C LYS A 437 -14.96 -17.78 -44.55
N PRO A 438 -15.19 -19.11 -44.46
CA PRO A 438 -16.25 -19.67 -43.64
C PRO A 438 -15.98 -19.43 -42.16
N MET A 439 -16.98 -18.90 -41.43
CA MET A 439 -17.06 -18.88 -39.99
C MET A 439 -17.08 -20.31 -39.47
N LEU A 440 -16.19 -20.60 -38.54
CA LEU A 440 -16.21 -21.82 -37.73
C LEU A 440 -17.36 -21.69 -36.72
N ASP A 441 -18.40 -22.46 -36.93
CA ASP A 441 -19.44 -22.72 -35.94
C ASP A 441 -18.84 -23.43 -34.76
N PHE A 442 -18.81 -22.79 -33.61
CA PHE A 442 -18.54 -23.41 -32.33
C PHE A 442 -19.85 -23.91 -31.72
N ASP A 443 -20.08 -25.22 -31.82
CA ASP A 443 -21.16 -25.93 -31.13
C ASP A 443 -20.95 -25.86 -29.61
N PHE A 444 -21.90 -25.22 -28.91
CA PHE A 444 -21.86 -24.96 -27.47
C PHE A 444 -22.55 -26.08 -26.65
N GLU A 445 -22.82 -27.25 -27.25
CA GLU A 445 -23.62 -28.33 -26.61
C GLU A 445 -22.83 -29.49 -25.99
N GLU A 446 -21.48 -29.47 -25.99
CA GLU A 446 -20.71 -30.58 -25.46
C GLU A 446 -19.90 -30.32 -24.18
N MET A 447 -20.41 -29.56 -23.22
CA MET A 447 -19.78 -29.44 -21.88
C MET A 447 -20.80 -29.38 -20.74
N ILE A 448 -21.74 -30.32 -20.69
CA ILE A 448 -22.49 -30.59 -19.47
C ILE A 448 -22.12 -31.98 -19.00
N PRO A 449 -21.39 -32.20 -17.91
CA PRO A 449 -21.21 -33.53 -17.35
C PRO A 449 -22.53 -34.00 -16.74
N SER A 450 -23.01 -35.14 -17.18
CA SER A 450 -24.14 -35.88 -16.63
C SER A 450 -23.93 -36.17 -15.14
N LYS A 451 -24.93 -35.84 -14.34
CA LYS A 451 -25.12 -36.37 -13.00
C LYS A 451 -25.55 -37.85 -13.15
N ASP A 452 -24.66 -38.73 -12.78
CA ASP A 452 -24.95 -40.05 -12.23
C ASP A 452 -23.60 -40.70 -11.93
N ASP A 453 -23.30 -40.81 -10.63
CA ASP A 453 -22.47 -41.82 -9.99
C ASP A 453 -22.14 -41.35 -8.57
N THR A 454 -23.15 -41.48 -7.71
CA THR A 454 -22.95 -41.59 -6.26
C THR A 454 -23.68 -42.86 -5.83
N GLU A 455 -22.89 -43.98 -5.76
CA GLU A 455 -23.13 -45.13 -4.90
C GLU A 455 -21.86 -46.02 -4.98
N GLU A 456 -20.96 -45.88 -4.00
CA GLU A 456 -20.34 -46.90 -3.16
C GLU A 456 -19.32 -46.24 -2.21
#